data_9abd5077fd0a63e0fd0ccd7e9ee7c9d7
#
_entry.id   9abd5077fd0a63e0fd0ccd7e9ee7c9d7
#
_cell.length_a   1.000
_cell.length_b   1.000
_cell.length_c   1.000
_cell.angle_alpha   90.00
_cell.angle_beta   90.00
_cell.angle_gamma   90.00
#
_symmetry.space_group_name_H-M   'P 1'
#
loop_
_entity.id
_entity.type
_entity.pdbx_description
1 polymer ?
#
loop_
_entity_poly.entity_id
_entity_poly.type
_entity_poly.pdbx_seq_one_letter_code
_entity_poly.pdbx_strand_id
1 'polypeptide(L)'
;MNAGHQLASDFHTGDGAGSRDDRVTEFPVGERGDPISFRAPDASGAEVTAEQFRGKVLVVNFWYAACGPCRLEAKDLREVSAATTDTATFLGVDTSDSADTVTSFVDAYDIPYANVLDVEDNAVQLAFAARTAPNATPSTLVLDPEGRVSARILGPVDPSTLTTLIATAGGKAPSSSSLTADAVPTD
;
A
#
# COMPACT_ATOMS: atom_id res chain seq x y z
N MET A 1 45.48 -44.38 4.77
CA MET A 1 44.35 -45.05 5.42
C MET A 1 43.23 -44.03 5.51
N ASN A 2 42.13 -44.33 4.90
CA ASN A 2 41.03 -43.44 4.55
C ASN A 2 40.32 -42.82 5.74
N ALA A 3 40.15 -41.52 5.67
CA ALA A 3 39.00 -40.83 6.25
C ALA A 3 38.45 -39.87 5.20
N GLY A 4 37.75 -40.45 4.27
CA GLY A 4 36.98 -39.74 3.27
C GLY A 4 35.57 -39.53 3.78
N HIS A 5 35.07 -38.30 3.50
CA HIS A 5 33.73 -38.01 3.06
C HIS A 5 32.52 -38.47 3.88
N GLN A 6 31.97 -37.55 4.64
CA GLN A 6 30.51 -37.41 4.75
C GLN A 6 30.17 -35.96 5.13
N LEU A 7 30.20 -35.07 4.14
CA LEU A 7 29.60 -33.74 4.20
C LEU A 7 28.75 -33.55 2.94
N ALA A 8 27.63 -34.26 2.84
CA ALA A 8 26.63 -34.02 1.83
C ALA A 8 25.36 -34.77 2.17
N SER A 9 24.48 -34.20 2.94
CA SER A 9 23.04 -34.54 2.94
C SER A 9 22.25 -33.82 4.02
N ASP A 10 22.36 -32.49 4.08
CA ASP A 10 21.34 -31.70 4.77
C ASP A 10 20.86 -30.55 3.88
N PHE A 11 20.57 -30.90 2.62
CA PHE A 11 19.60 -30.10 1.89
C PHE A 11 18.22 -30.52 2.36
N HIS A 12 17.79 -29.89 3.42
CA HIS A 12 16.40 -29.95 3.85
C HIS A 12 15.56 -29.43 2.67
N THR A 13 14.79 -30.32 2.08
CA THR A 13 13.65 -30.01 1.24
C THR A 13 12.66 -29.26 2.11
N GLY A 14 12.81 -27.94 2.17
CA GLY A 14 11.82 -27.05 2.74
C GLY A 14 10.57 -27.12 1.90
N ASP A 15 9.54 -27.70 2.50
CA ASP A 15 8.18 -27.76 1.97
C ASP A 15 7.72 -26.39 1.50
N GLY A 16 7.02 -26.38 0.36
CA GLY A 16 6.50 -25.23 -0.32
C GLY A 16 5.68 -24.27 0.53
N ALA A 17 6.38 -23.32 1.14
CA ALA A 17 5.78 -22.08 1.56
C ALA A 17 5.62 -21.24 0.28
N GLY A 18 4.39 -20.96 -0.11
CA GLY A 18 4.07 -20.15 -1.26
C GLY A 18 4.93 -18.89 -1.30
N SER A 19 5.35 -18.52 -2.49
CA SER A 19 6.09 -17.28 -2.78
C SER A 19 5.31 -16.11 -2.15
N ARG A 20 5.68 -15.71 -0.94
CA ARG A 20 5.27 -14.42 -0.38
C ARG A 20 5.89 -13.38 -1.29
N ASP A 21 5.05 -12.59 -1.92
CA ASP A 21 5.54 -11.41 -2.64
C ASP A 21 6.19 -10.51 -1.59
N ASP A 22 7.53 -10.49 -1.54
CA ASP A 22 8.31 -9.70 -0.58
C ASP A 22 8.00 -8.20 -0.68
N ARG A 23 7.25 -7.79 -1.71
CA ARG A 23 6.77 -6.42 -1.88
C ARG A 23 5.62 -6.06 -0.94
N VAL A 24 4.85 -7.03 -0.44
CA VAL A 24 3.71 -6.79 0.45
C VAL A 24 4.08 -7.19 1.88
N THR A 25 3.89 -6.25 2.80
CA THR A 25 4.08 -6.51 4.24
C THR A 25 2.81 -6.09 4.97
N GLU A 26 2.22 -7.00 5.74
CA GLU A 26 1.11 -6.70 6.64
C GLU A 26 1.60 -6.61 8.08
N PHE A 27 1.03 -5.67 8.84
CA PHE A 27 1.32 -5.47 10.26
C PHE A 27 0.09 -5.88 11.09
N PRO A 28 0.20 -6.95 11.91
CA PRO A 28 -0.84 -7.32 12.86
C PRO A 28 -1.20 -6.15 13.79
N VAL A 29 -2.43 -6.11 14.30
CA VAL A 29 -2.94 -4.99 15.11
C VAL A 29 -1.97 -4.59 16.23
N GLY A 30 -1.35 -5.56 16.92
CA GLY A 30 -0.38 -5.30 17.99
C GLY A 30 0.98 -4.75 17.53
N GLU A 31 1.26 -4.75 16.20
CA GLU A 31 2.53 -4.32 15.62
C GLU A 31 2.41 -3.06 14.75
N ARG A 32 1.20 -2.48 14.63
CA ARG A 32 0.94 -1.30 13.81
C ARG A 32 1.61 -0.03 14.32
N GLY A 33 1.98 0.01 15.60
CA GLY A 33 2.56 1.18 16.26
C GLY A 33 1.54 2.29 16.50
N ASP A 34 2.05 3.51 16.67
CA ASP A 34 1.22 4.69 16.93
C ASP A 34 0.56 5.20 15.63
N PRO A 35 -0.55 5.95 15.76
CA PRO A 35 -1.15 6.66 14.63
C PRO A 35 -0.14 7.60 13.97
N ILE A 36 -0.08 7.56 12.64
CA ILE A 36 0.75 8.48 11.87
C ILE A 36 0.18 9.89 11.95
N SER A 37 1.04 10.88 12.14
CA SER A 37 0.69 12.29 12.08
C SER A 37 1.60 13.00 11.07
N PHE A 38 1.02 13.80 10.20
CA PHE A 38 1.70 14.65 9.23
C PHE A 38 0.85 15.86 8.88
N ARG A 39 1.49 16.86 8.27
CA ARG A 39 0.83 17.95 7.55
C ARG A 39 1.66 18.30 6.31
N ALA A 40 0.98 18.60 5.22
CA ALA A 40 1.60 19.03 3.98
C ALA A 40 0.61 19.87 3.16
N PRO A 41 1.09 20.81 2.31
CA PRO A 41 0.22 21.53 1.40
C PRO A 41 -0.21 20.63 0.23
N ASP A 42 -1.43 20.83 -0.27
CA ASP A 42 -1.81 20.34 -1.58
C ASP A 42 -1.32 21.30 -2.70
N ALA A 43 -1.62 20.98 -3.97
CA ALA A 43 -1.22 21.80 -5.10
C ALA A 43 -1.83 23.21 -5.11
N SER A 44 -2.90 23.46 -4.34
CA SER A 44 -3.51 24.79 -4.16
C SER A 44 -2.88 25.57 -3.01
N GLY A 45 -2.03 24.94 -2.19
CA GLY A 45 -1.46 25.46 -0.96
C GLY A 45 -2.36 25.28 0.27
N ALA A 46 -3.46 24.54 0.17
CA ALA A 46 -4.29 24.21 1.30
C ALA A 46 -3.63 23.13 2.18
N GLU A 47 -3.69 23.33 3.50
CA GLU A 47 -3.10 22.37 4.43
C GLU A 47 -3.94 21.08 4.51
N VAL A 48 -3.28 19.94 4.34
CA VAL A 48 -3.83 18.60 4.54
C VAL A 48 -3.12 17.94 5.72
N THR A 49 -3.88 17.36 6.65
CA THR A 49 -3.34 16.68 7.82
C THR A 49 -3.82 15.24 7.93
N ALA A 50 -3.03 14.38 8.57
CA ALA A 50 -3.38 12.98 8.77
C ALA A 50 -4.70 12.79 9.56
N GLU A 51 -5.01 13.71 10.47
CA GLU A 51 -6.18 13.67 11.34
C GLU A 51 -7.50 13.79 10.55
N GLN A 52 -7.48 14.48 9.41
CA GLN A 52 -8.66 14.63 8.54
C GLN A 52 -9.20 13.29 7.99
N PHE A 53 -8.37 12.25 7.98
CA PHE A 53 -8.70 10.94 7.41
C PHE A 53 -9.11 9.90 8.48
N ARG A 54 -9.16 10.26 9.76
CA ARG A 54 -9.54 9.32 10.83
C ARG A 54 -10.99 8.83 10.65
N GLY A 55 -11.24 7.58 11.08
CA GLY A 55 -12.55 6.95 10.98
C GLY A 55 -12.80 6.15 9.71
N LYS A 56 -11.93 6.28 8.70
CA LYS A 56 -11.88 5.43 7.50
C LYS A 56 -10.48 4.87 7.30
N VAL A 57 -10.38 3.80 6.52
CA VAL A 57 -9.07 3.34 6.03
C VAL A 57 -8.48 4.43 5.16
N LEU A 58 -7.19 4.72 5.33
CA LEU A 58 -6.45 5.65 4.47
C LEU A 58 -5.43 4.87 3.65
N VAL A 59 -5.49 5.05 2.32
CA VAL A 59 -4.47 4.57 1.39
C VAL A 59 -3.56 5.74 1.01
N VAL A 60 -2.27 5.65 1.33
CA VAL A 60 -1.26 6.67 1.03
C VAL A 60 -0.34 6.13 -0.05
N ASN A 61 -0.28 6.79 -1.19
CA ASN A 61 0.58 6.42 -2.32
C ASN A 61 1.67 7.47 -2.53
N PHE A 62 2.94 7.07 -2.44
CA PHE A 62 4.10 7.91 -2.73
C PHE A 62 4.48 7.78 -4.21
N TRP A 63 4.56 8.92 -4.89
CA TRP A 63 4.74 8.96 -6.33
C TRP A 63 5.47 10.23 -6.81
N TYR A 64 5.82 10.29 -8.10
CA TYR A 64 6.22 11.50 -8.83
C TYR A 64 5.93 11.32 -10.33
N ALA A 65 5.74 12.42 -11.06
CA ALA A 65 5.22 12.40 -12.42
C ALA A 65 6.10 11.69 -13.46
N ALA A 66 7.43 11.74 -13.30
CA ALA A 66 8.38 11.07 -14.19
C ALA A 66 8.58 9.58 -13.88
N CYS A 67 8.02 9.08 -12.77
CA CYS A 67 8.10 7.69 -12.36
C CYS A 67 7.26 6.79 -13.30
N GLY A 68 7.91 5.98 -14.12
CA GLY A 68 7.24 5.09 -15.05
C GLY A 68 6.24 4.12 -14.40
N PRO A 69 6.64 3.35 -13.38
CA PRO A 69 5.73 2.47 -12.65
C PRO A 69 4.56 3.20 -11.96
N CYS A 70 4.77 4.43 -11.45
CA CYS A 70 3.70 5.24 -10.85
C CYS A 70 2.62 5.60 -11.86
N ARG A 71 3.02 5.89 -13.10
CA ARG A 71 2.10 6.17 -14.20
C ARG A 71 1.29 4.94 -14.61
N LEU A 72 1.87 3.75 -14.51
CA LEU A 72 1.18 2.50 -14.83
C LEU A 72 0.11 2.17 -13.78
N GLU A 73 0.39 2.39 -12.50
CA GLU A 73 -0.57 2.08 -11.42
C GLU A 73 -1.67 3.14 -11.22
N ALA A 74 -1.51 4.35 -11.79
CA ALA A 74 -2.44 5.46 -11.58
C ALA A 74 -3.91 5.09 -11.90
N LYS A 75 -4.11 4.32 -12.99
CA LYS A 75 -5.44 3.81 -13.35
C LYS A 75 -6.00 2.85 -12.30
N ASP A 76 -5.18 1.93 -11.84
CA ASP A 76 -5.58 0.92 -10.87
C ASP A 76 -5.95 1.56 -9.52
N LEU A 77 -5.14 2.52 -9.05
CA LEU A 77 -5.43 3.30 -7.85
C LEU A 77 -6.74 4.09 -7.98
N ARG A 78 -6.98 4.72 -9.12
CA ARG A 78 -8.25 5.41 -9.41
C ARG A 78 -9.44 4.46 -9.33
N GLU A 79 -9.36 3.29 -9.96
CA GLU A 79 -10.44 2.30 -9.99
C GLU A 79 -10.72 1.73 -8.60
N VAL A 80 -9.69 1.38 -7.83
CA VAL A 80 -9.85 0.90 -6.45
C VAL A 80 -10.41 2.00 -5.56
N SER A 81 -9.97 3.26 -5.71
CA SER A 81 -10.50 4.38 -4.92
C SER A 81 -11.99 4.58 -5.15
N ALA A 82 -12.44 4.50 -6.41
CA ALA A 82 -13.85 4.61 -6.76
C ALA A 82 -14.69 3.43 -6.20
N ALA A 83 -14.13 2.22 -6.24
CA ALA A 83 -14.81 1.01 -5.75
C ALA A 83 -14.89 0.93 -4.21
N THR A 84 -14.04 1.65 -3.49
CA THR A 84 -13.94 1.59 -2.01
C THR A 84 -14.31 2.89 -1.29
N THR A 85 -14.98 3.82 -1.95
CA THR A 85 -15.33 5.16 -1.44
C THR A 85 -16.03 5.15 -0.07
N ASP A 86 -16.83 4.13 0.20
CA ASP A 86 -17.56 4.01 1.49
C ASP A 86 -16.64 3.61 2.64
N THR A 87 -15.54 2.92 2.36
CA THR A 87 -14.67 2.28 3.37
C THR A 87 -13.27 2.88 3.46
N ALA A 88 -12.77 3.46 2.37
CA ALA A 88 -11.43 4.00 2.28
C ALA A 88 -11.39 5.39 1.66
N THR A 89 -10.38 6.16 2.04
CA THR A 89 -9.98 7.42 1.41
C THR A 89 -8.57 7.26 0.88
N PHE A 90 -8.24 7.95 -0.20
CA PHE A 90 -6.93 7.91 -0.82
C PHE A 90 -6.23 9.26 -0.72
N LEU A 91 -4.91 9.23 -0.60
CA LEU A 91 -4.03 10.39 -0.59
C LEU A 91 -2.80 10.08 -1.44
N GLY A 92 -2.56 10.86 -2.48
CA GLY A 92 -1.30 10.88 -3.18
C GLY A 92 -0.30 11.78 -2.44
N VAL A 93 0.96 11.38 -2.40
CA VAL A 93 2.07 12.15 -1.84
C VAL A 93 3.11 12.29 -2.93
N ASP A 94 3.18 13.47 -3.53
CA ASP A 94 4.21 13.78 -4.51
C ASP A 94 5.52 14.11 -3.81
N THR A 95 6.60 13.47 -4.26
CA THR A 95 7.91 13.53 -3.61
C THR A 95 8.94 14.40 -4.35
N SER A 96 8.61 14.95 -5.53
CA SER A 96 9.62 15.56 -6.39
C SER A 96 9.16 16.69 -7.30
N ASP A 97 7.86 16.86 -7.50
CA ASP A 97 7.35 17.73 -8.58
C ASP A 97 6.85 19.09 -8.06
N SER A 98 6.64 20.02 -8.98
CA SER A 98 5.98 21.29 -8.71
C SER A 98 4.45 21.13 -8.68
N ALA A 99 3.73 22.08 -8.07
CA ALA A 99 2.28 22.11 -8.02
C ALA A 99 1.63 22.02 -9.41
N ASP A 100 2.20 22.70 -10.41
CA ASP A 100 1.71 22.66 -11.79
C ASP A 100 1.88 21.28 -12.42
N THR A 101 2.99 20.59 -12.14
CA THR A 101 3.24 19.22 -12.61
C THR A 101 2.28 18.24 -11.96
N VAL A 102 2.06 18.34 -10.65
CA VAL A 102 1.09 17.51 -9.92
C VAL A 102 -0.33 17.73 -10.47
N THR A 103 -0.74 18.97 -10.66
CA THR A 103 -2.06 19.29 -11.26
C THR A 103 -2.21 18.68 -12.65
N SER A 104 -1.19 18.82 -13.50
CA SER A 104 -1.20 18.24 -14.86
C SER A 104 -1.30 16.71 -14.84
N PHE A 105 -0.63 16.06 -13.89
CA PHE A 105 -0.71 14.60 -13.73
C PHE A 105 -2.09 14.16 -13.25
N VAL A 106 -2.62 14.83 -12.21
CA VAL A 106 -3.97 14.57 -11.66
C VAL A 106 -5.03 14.66 -12.75
N ASP A 107 -4.96 15.72 -13.58
CA ASP A 107 -5.89 15.91 -14.70
C ASP A 107 -5.71 14.84 -15.80
N ALA A 108 -4.47 14.51 -16.16
CA ALA A 108 -4.18 13.54 -17.22
C ALA A 108 -4.61 12.10 -16.89
N TYR A 109 -4.60 11.74 -15.61
CA TYR A 109 -4.96 10.39 -15.14
C TYR A 109 -6.33 10.34 -14.47
N ASP A 110 -7.10 11.43 -14.45
CA ASP A 110 -8.41 11.55 -13.78
C ASP A 110 -8.36 11.09 -12.31
N ILE A 111 -7.37 11.53 -11.55
CA ILE A 111 -7.19 11.14 -10.16
C ILE A 111 -8.23 11.83 -9.27
N PRO A 112 -9.13 11.08 -8.57
CA PRO A 112 -10.27 11.69 -7.89
C PRO A 112 -9.99 12.06 -6.42
N TYR A 113 -8.78 11.85 -5.93
CA TYR A 113 -8.41 12.06 -4.54
C TYR A 113 -7.32 13.12 -4.36
N ALA A 114 -7.19 13.62 -3.13
CA ALA A 114 -6.22 14.66 -2.79
C ALA A 114 -4.78 14.22 -3.03
N ASN A 115 -3.94 15.17 -3.47
CA ASN A 115 -2.51 14.99 -3.62
C ASN A 115 -1.79 16.11 -2.90
N VAL A 116 -0.84 15.76 -2.03
CA VAL A 116 0.00 16.72 -1.30
C VAL A 116 1.41 16.76 -1.88
N LEU A 117 2.04 17.91 -1.70
CA LEU A 117 3.42 18.17 -2.09
C LEU A 117 4.33 17.94 -0.88
N ASP A 118 5.24 16.98 -0.96
CA ASP A 118 6.17 16.64 0.12
C ASP A 118 7.63 16.90 -0.29
N VAL A 119 7.84 17.99 -1.03
CA VAL A 119 9.12 18.30 -1.70
C VAL A 119 10.02 19.18 -0.82
N GLU A 120 9.44 20.09 -0.01
CA GLU A 120 10.23 21.10 0.69
C GLU A 120 10.90 20.56 1.96
N ASP A 121 10.14 19.86 2.81
CA ASP A 121 10.60 19.40 4.12
C ASP A 121 10.51 17.88 4.32
N ASN A 122 9.94 17.16 3.34
CA ASN A 122 9.73 15.71 3.38
C ASN A 122 8.95 15.25 4.63
N ALA A 123 8.05 16.07 5.15
CA ALA A 123 7.36 15.84 6.41
C ALA A 123 6.54 14.55 6.40
N VAL A 124 5.87 14.25 5.27
CA VAL A 124 5.10 13.02 5.10
C VAL A 124 6.02 11.81 4.98
N GLN A 125 7.07 11.89 4.14
CA GLN A 125 8.05 10.80 4.02
C GLN A 125 8.71 10.48 5.37
N LEU A 126 9.06 11.49 6.17
CA LEU A 126 9.62 11.31 7.50
C LEU A 126 8.63 10.66 8.47
N ALA A 127 7.35 11.01 8.42
CA ALA A 127 6.32 10.39 9.24
C ALA A 127 6.18 8.88 8.99
N PHE A 128 6.47 8.43 7.77
CA PHE A 128 6.42 7.02 7.38
C PHE A 128 7.77 6.31 7.37
N ALA A 129 8.88 6.97 7.72
CA ALA A 129 10.24 6.43 7.60
C ALA A 129 10.48 5.10 8.34
N ALA A 130 9.75 4.83 9.44
CA ALA A 130 9.82 3.56 10.15
C ALA A 130 9.11 2.41 9.42
N ARG A 131 8.31 2.69 8.39
CA ARG A 131 7.47 1.72 7.68
C ARG A 131 7.81 1.55 6.21
N THR A 132 8.43 2.55 5.60
CA THR A 132 8.89 2.48 4.21
C THR A 132 10.23 3.19 4.08
N ALA A 133 11.05 2.76 3.12
CA ALA A 133 12.30 3.44 2.84
C ALA A 133 12.02 4.84 2.27
N PRO A 134 12.79 5.85 2.65
CA PRO A 134 12.76 7.14 1.98
C PRO A 134 12.99 6.96 0.47
N ASN A 135 12.26 7.70 -0.35
CA ASN A 135 12.35 7.65 -1.81
C ASN A 135 11.94 6.31 -2.48
N ALA A 136 11.29 5.39 -1.75
CA ALA A 136 10.70 4.21 -2.38
C ALA A 136 9.43 4.61 -3.14
N THR A 137 9.53 4.78 -4.47
CA THR A 137 8.41 5.14 -5.36
C THR A 137 8.32 4.17 -6.54
N PRO A 138 7.12 3.67 -6.85
CA PRO A 138 5.92 3.84 -6.04
C PRO A 138 5.98 2.99 -4.78
N SER A 139 5.38 3.48 -3.71
CA SER A 139 5.06 2.68 -2.53
C SER A 139 3.70 3.10 -1.99
N THR A 140 2.93 2.11 -1.53
CA THR A 140 1.60 2.34 -1.01
C THR A 140 1.49 1.81 0.40
N LEU A 141 0.97 2.63 1.32
CA LEU A 141 0.68 2.22 2.68
C LEU A 141 -0.82 2.27 2.93
N VAL A 142 -1.31 1.27 3.66
CA VAL A 142 -2.71 1.19 4.07
C VAL A 142 -2.77 1.40 5.58
N LEU A 143 -3.51 2.41 6.01
CA LEU A 143 -3.69 2.74 7.42
C LEU A 143 -5.10 2.34 7.88
N ASP A 144 -5.19 1.84 9.10
CA ASP A 144 -6.48 1.56 9.72
C ASP A 144 -7.26 2.86 10.09
N PRO A 145 -8.53 2.77 10.48
CA PRO A 145 -9.33 3.95 10.83
C PRO A 145 -8.75 4.80 11.97
N GLU A 146 -7.91 4.22 12.81
CA GLU A 146 -7.17 4.91 13.87
C GLU A 146 -5.91 5.61 13.34
N GLY A 147 -5.53 5.35 12.09
CA GLY A 147 -4.39 5.96 11.40
C GLY A 147 -3.07 5.24 11.63
N ARG A 148 -3.09 3.97 12.02
CA ARG A 148 -1.90 3.14 12.19
C ARG A 148 -1.63 2.35 10.92
N VAL A 149 -0.37 2.16 10.56
CA VAL A 149 0.00 1.43 9.34
C VAL A 149 -0.35 -0.06 9.49
N SER A 150 -1.28 -0.53 8.67
CA SER A 150 -1.75 -1.91 8.60
C SER A 150 -1.02 -2.73 7.53
N ALA A 151 -0.63 -2.11 6.43
CA ALA A 151 0.10 -2.78 5.36
C ALA A 151 0.97 -1.80 4.56
N ARG A 152 1.95 -2.37 3.86
CA ARG A 152 2.81 -1.67 2.90
C ARG A 152 2.96 -2.50 1.63
N ILE A 153 2.91 -1.85 0.47
CA ILE A 153 3.24 -2.40 -0.84
C ILE A 153 4.42 -1.62 -1.40
N LEU A 154 5.48 -2.29 -1.82
CA LEU A 154 6.61 -1.69 -2.55
C LEU A 154 6.47 -1.98 -4.04
N GLY A 155 6.60 -0.95 -4.89
CA GLY A 155 6.35 -1.05 -6.31
C GLY A 155 4.87 -0.91 -6.66
N PRO A 156 4.50 -1.15 -7.94
CA PRO A 156 3.13 -0.99 -8.42
C PRO A 156 2.14 -1.87 -7.68
N VAL A 157 0.95 -1.32 -7.40
CA VAL A 157 -0.13 -2.04 -6.75
C VAL A 157 -0.79 -3.05 -7.69
N ASP A 158 -1.22 -4.18 -7.12
CA ASP A 158 -2.22 -5.04 -7.71
C ASP A 158 -3.59 -4.69 -7.11
N PRO A 159 -4.63 -4.42 -7.94
CA PRO A 159 -5.94 -3.97 -7.47
C PRO A 159 -6.62 -4.93 -6.48
N SER A 160 -6.49 -6.25 -6.70
CA SER A 160 -7.11 -7.26 -5.85
C SER A 160 -6.41 -7.32 -4.48
N THR A 161 -5.10 -7.25 -4.48
CA THR A 161 -4.27 -7.18 -3.27
C THR A 161 -4.61 -5.92 -2.47
N LEU A 162 -4.63 -4.75 -3.10
CA LEU A 162 -4.96 -3.50 -2.41
C LEU A 162 -6.37 -3.52 -1.81
N THR A 163 -7.37 -4.01 -2.57
CA THR A 163 -8.74 -4.16 -2.08
C THR A 163 -8.82 -5.05 -0.84
N THR A 164 -8.09 -6.17 -0.85
CA THR A 164 -8.00 -7.09 0.30
C THR A 164 -7.38 -6.42 1.52
N LEU A 165 -6.27 -5.69 1.34
CA LEU A 165 -5.60 -4.97 2.42
C LEU A 165 -6.48 -3.86 3.02
N ILE A 166 -7.25 -3.15 2.19
CA ILE A 166 -8.25 -2.17 2.65
C ILE A 166 -9.31 -2.84 3.52
N ALA A 167 -9.86 -3.98 3.09
CA ALA A 167 -10.86 -4.72 3.86
C ALA A 167 -10.29 -5.19 5.21
N THR A 168 -9.07 -5.74 5.22
CA THR A 168 -8.37 -6.18 6.43
C THR A 168 -8.10 -5.02 7.39
N ALA A 169 -7.65 -3.87 6.88
CA ALA A 169 -7.39 -2.68 7.68
C ALA A 169 -8.65 -2.13 8.33
N GLY A 170 -9.79 -2.19 7.62
CA GLY A 170 -11.10 -1.79 8.13
C GLY A 170 -11.76 -2.79 9.09
N GLY A 171 -11.09 -3.88 9.46
CA GLY A 171 -11.62 -4.91 10.36
C GLY A 171 -12.67 -5.83 9.73
N LYS A 172 -12.82 -5.78 8.40
CA LYS A 172 -13.71 -6.67 7.66
C LYS A 172 -12.87 -7.85 7.13
N ALA A 173 -13.04 -9.04 7.73
CA ALA A 173 -12.38 -10.23 7.21
C ALA A 173 -12.74 -10.44 5.73
N PRO A 174 -11.78 -10.87 4.87
CA PRO A 174 -12.12 -11.26 3.50
C PRO A 174 -13.19 -12.34 3.56
N SER A 175 -14.31 -12.12 2.85
CA SER A 175 -15.35 -13.13 2.72
C SER A 175 -14.74 -14.33 2.00
N SER A 176 -14.47 -15.42 2.73
CA SER A 176 -14.15 -16.69 2.12
C SER A 176 -15.39 -17.11 1.31
N SER A 177 -15.33 -16.95 -0.01
CA SER A 177 -16.27 -17.61 -0.92
C SER A 177 -16.15 -19.09 -0.63
N SER A 178 -17.18 -19.63 0.02
CA SER A 178 -17.36 -21.06 0.21
C SER A 178 -17.37 -21.72 -1.17
N LEU A 179 -16.29 -22.44 -1.50
CA LEU A 179 -16.36 -23.47 -2.50
C LEU A 179 -17.29 -24.55 -1.93
N THR A 180 -18.54 -24.49 -2.32
CA THR A 180 -19.44 -25.63 -2.18
C THR A 180 -18.92 -26.74 -3.06
N ALA A 181 -18.30 -27.73 -2.43
CA ALA A 181 -18.02 -28.99 -3.08
C ALA A 181 -19.37 -29.62 -3.45
N ASP A 182 -19.67 -29.63 -4.75
CA ASP A 182 -20.75 -30.44 -5.31
C ASP A 182 -20.42 -31.90 -5.00
N ALA A 183 -21.29 -32.47 -4.16
CA ALA A 183 -21.30 -33.90 -3.92
C ALA A 183 -21.74 -34.61 -5.20
N VAL A 184 -20.85 -35.42 -5.75
CA VAL A 184 -21.15 -36.36 -6.84
C VAL A 184 -22.07 -37.45 -6.28
N PRO A 185 -23.26 -37.69 -6.82
CA PRO A 185 -24.05 -38.85 -6.43
C PRO A 185 -23.44 -40.09 -7.05
N THR A 186 -23.13 -41.10 -6.23
CA THR A 186 -22.81 -42.47 -6.67
C THR A 186 -24.10 -43.23 -6.85
N ASP A 187 -24.34 -43.67 -8.09
CA ASP A 187 -25.23 -44.77 -8.41
C ASP A 187 -24.49 -46.12 -8.22
#